data_20b021b7714fcbaa7718f6215c13947b
#
_entry.id   20b021b7714fcbaa7718f6215c13947b
#
_cell.length_a   1.000
_cell.length_b   1.000
_cell.length_c   1.000
_cell.angle_alpha   90.00
_cell.angle_beta   90.00
_cell.angle_gamma   90.00
#
_symmetry.space_group_name_H-M   'P 1'
#
loop_
_entity.id
_entity.type
_entity.pdbx_description
1 polymer ?
#
loop_
_entity_poly.entity_id
_entity_poly.type
_entity_poly.pdbx_seq_one_letter_code
_entity_poly.pdbx_strand_id
1 'polypeptide(L)'
;LVHHKHKDILINFILCILNALYWFNPFIYIAFNRIRLDMEIYCDYTAIKYTGSNIDYGNTVINLTEQNSKFKAASYMSGRKGELKSRITRIADFNKKYSSLCRRAVVSLLVIISLTASLIINCFGYTINDNYNENINIEQIDLSSYFKDYDGCFVLYDTSDKSYKVWNEDMARERVSPYSTYKIAIALNGLEKGVITTDNSYMSWNGTSYPFEEWETDHDLDSAMKNSVNWYFQNIDKNLTMGEISDFLKRVDYGNMSAGYDKENYWLENSLKISPLEQVQFLKGIYNNEFDFDEKNINAVLNSIKLSDNLYGKTGTGMVNNKTTSGWFIGMDDRYIFALRISGDDNATGTIAYEIAEDILSDLTK
;
A
#
# COMPACT_ATOMS: atom_id res chain seq x y z
N LEU A 1 -37.40 -29.83 -7.61
CA LEU A 1 -37.79 -29.57 -9.02
C LEU A 1 -37.80 -28.07 -9.34
N VAL A 2 -38.45 -27.22 -8.52
CA VAL A 2 -38.56 -25.78 -8.76
C VAL A 2 -37.16 -25.11 -8.76
N HIS A 3 -36.34 -25.31 -7.76
CA HIS A 3 -34.96 -24.77 -7.67
C HIS A 3 -34.08 -25.21 -8.86
N HIS A 4 -34.22 -26.43 -9.35
CA HIS A 4 -33.49 -26.91 -10.52
C HIS A 4 -33.91 -26.17 -11.81
N LYS A 5 -35.24 -25.95 -11.99
CA LYS A 5 -35.79 -25.24 -13.16
C LYS A 5 -35.32 -23.76 -13.21
N HIS A 6 -35.10 -23.14 -12.06
CA HIS A 6 -34.69 -21.73 -11.95
C HIS A 6 -33.15 -21.55 -11.87
N LYS A 7 -32.37 -22.63 -11.96
CA LYS A 7 -30.90 -22.62 -11.85
C LYS A 7 -30.37 -21.98 -10.56
N ASP A 8 -31.09 -22.13 -9.45
CA ASP A 8 -30.78 -21.53 -8.17
C ASP A 8 -29.42 -21.95 -7.64
N ILE A 9 -28.98 -23.20 -7.95
CA ILE A 9 -27.64 -23.71 -7.61
C ILE A 9 -26.56 -22.89 -8.32
N LEU A 10 -26.74 -22.60 -9.62
CA LEU A 10 -25.80 -21.79 -10.39
C LEU A 10 -25.73 -20.34 -9.86
N ILE A 11 -26.88 -19.77 -9.53
CA ILE A 11 -26.94 -18.40 -8.96
C ILE A 11 -26.22 -18.38 -7.61
N ASN A 12 -26.48 -19.34 -6.71
CA ASN A 12 -25.77 -19.44 -5.44
C ASN A 12 -24.27 -19.62 -5.59
N PHE A 13 -23.81 -20.39 -6.58
CA PHE A 13 -22.39 -20.55 -6.87
C PHE A 13 -21.74 -19.22 -7.32
N ILE A 14 -22.39 -18.49 -8.21
CA ILE A 14 -21.95 -17.14 -8.61
C ILE A 14 -21.91 -16.18 -7.41
N LEU A 15 -22.95 -16.18 -6.56
CA LEU A 15 -22.99 -15.38 -5.35
C LEU A 15 -21.85 -15.72 -4.37
N CYS A 16 -21.45 -17.00 -4.27
CA CYS A 16 -20.31 -17.43 -3.46
C CYS A 16 -18.99 -16.88 -4.00
N ILE A 17 -18.77 -16.95 -5.32
CA ILE A 17 -17.58 -16.38 -5.96
C ILE A 17 -17.51 -14.86 -5.75
N LEU A 18 -18.62 -14.16 -5.99
CA LEU A 18 -18.68 -12.71 -5.76
C LEU A 18 -18.46 -12.34 -4.29
N ASN A 19 -18.95 -13.15 -3.37
CA ASN A 19 -18.74 -12.95 -1.93
C ASN A 19 -17.26 -13.13 -1.53
N ALA A 20 -16.55 -14.03 -2.19
CA ALA A 20 -15.12 -14.22 -2.00
C ALA A 20 -14.29 -13.05 -2.58
N LEU A 21 -14.68 -12.54 -3.75
CA LEU A 21 -14.01 -11.41 -4.40
C LEU A 21 -14.25 -10.08 -3.66
N TYR A 22 -15.45 -9.86 -3.12
CA TYR A 22 -15.87 -8.62 -2.45
C TYR A 22 -16.08 -8.81 -0.95
N TRP A 23 -15.28 -9.66 -0.32
CA TRP A 23 -15.39 -10.03 1.11
C TRP A 23 -15.37 -8.81 2.06
N PHE A 24 -14.76 -7.71 1.64
CA PHE A 24 -14.61 -6.46 2.41
C PHE A 24 -15.83 -5.53 2.31
N ASN A 25 -16.80 -5.79 1.42
CA ASN A 25 -17.93 -4.90 1.18
C ASN A 25 -19.21 -5.38 1.91
N PRO A 26 -19.63 -4.73 3.03
CA PRO A 26 -20.79 -5.15 3.83
C PRO A 26 -22.12 -5.05 3.07
N PHE A 27 -22.24 -4.15 2.09
CA PHE A 27 -23.46 -3.99 1.30
C PHE A 27 -23.73 -5.20 0.40
N ILE A 28 -22.68 -5.86 -0.07
CA ILE A 28 -22.80 -7.08 -0.88
C ILE A 28 -23.41 -8.22 -0.06
N TYR A 29 -23.00 -8.37 1.20
CA TYR A 29 -23.61 -9.37 2.10
C TYR A 29 -25.10 -9.14 2.32
N ILE A 30 -25.52 -7.87 2.49
CA ILE A 30 -26.94 -7.50 2.62
C ILE A 30 -27.69 -7.82 1.34
N ALA A 31 -27.14 -7.47 0.19
CA ALA A 31 -27.73 -7.73 -1.12
C ALA A 31 -27.87 -9.24 -1.39
N PHE A 32 -26.84 -10.04 -1.12
CA PHE A 32 -26.85 -11.47 -1.36
C PHE A 32 -27.84 -12.22 -0.44
N ASN A 33 -27.90 -11.84 0.84
CA ASN A 33 -28.91 -12.39 1.74
C ASN A 33 -30.32 -12.08 1.25
N ARG A 34 -30.51 -10.89 0.66
CA ARG A 34 -31.80 -10.51 0.09
C ARG A 34 -32.14 -11.28 -1.17
N ILE A 35 -31.17 -11.48 -2.07
CA ILE A 35 -31.36 -12.28 -3.29
C ILE A 35 -31.75 -13.72 -2.94
N ARG A 36 -31.06 -14.33 -1.97
CA ARG A 36 -31.39 -15.70 -1.50
C ARG A 36 -32.82 -15.79 -0.95
N LEU A 37 -33.22 -14.82 -0.13
CA LEU A 37 -34.59 -14.79 0.39
C LEU A 37 -35.63 -14.61 -0.74
N ASP A 38 -35.37 -13.75 -1.72
CA ASP A 38 -36.28 -13.56 -2.85
C ASP A 38 -36.36 -14.80 -3.75
N MET A 39 -35.27 -15.58 -3.90
CA MET A 39 -35.28 -16.89 -4.58
C MET A 39 -36.19 -17.89 -3.85
N GLU A 40 -36.09 -18.01 -2.52
CA GLU A 40 -36.95 -18.89 -1.73
C GLU A 40 -38.42 -18.47 -1.85
N ILE A 41 -38.73 -17.18 -1.72
CA ILE A 41 -40.07 -16.65 -1.87
C ILE A 41 -40.64 -16.95 -3.27
N TYR A 42 -39.81 -16.87 -4.32
CA TYR A 42 -40.22 -17.20 -5.67
C TYR A 42 -40.47 -18.68 -5.87
N CYS A 43 -39.68 -19.54 -5.23
CA CYS A 43 -39.91 -20.97 -5.20
C CYS A 43 -41.22 -21.33 -4.48
N ASP A 44 -41.45 -20.70 -3.30
CA ASP A 44 -42.72 -20.86 -2.56
C ASP A 44 -43.92 -20.47 -3.44
N TYR A 45 -43.87 -19.33 -4.07
CA TYR A 45 -44.92 -18.82 -4.98
C TYR A 45 -45.19 -19.83 -6.12
N THR A 46 -44.12 -20.35 -6.73
CA THR A 46 -44.25 -21.30 -7.83
C THR A 46 -44.83 -22.65 -7.35
N ALA A 47 -44.40 -23.11 -6.18
CA ALA A 47 -44.94 -24.36 -5.58
C ALA A 47 -46.41 -24.26 -5.25
N ILE A 48 -46.87 -23.15 -4.64
CA ILE A 48 -48.28 -22.88 -4.34
C ILE A 48 -49.12 -22.89 -5.60
N LYS A 49 -48.63 -22.31 -6.70
CA LYS A 49 -49.29 -22.29 -8.00
C LYS A 49 -49.53 -23.70 -8.55
N TYR A 50 -48.64 -24.68 -8.22
CA TYR A 50 -48.81 -26.09 -8.61
C TYR A 50 -49.70 -26.88 -7.63
N THR A 51 -49.64 -26.61 -6.32
CA THR A 51 -50.37 -27.31 -5.29
C THR A 51 -51.82 -26.82 -5.12
N GLY A 52 -52.09 -25.58 -5.52
CA GLY A 52 -53.45 -24.97 -5.46
C GLY A 52 -53.84 -24.47 -4.07
N SER A 53 -53.12 -24.76 -2.99
CA SER A 53 -53.45 -24.36 -1.62
C SER A 53 -52.25 -23.72 -0.93
N ASN A 54 -52.35 -22.42 -0.61
CA ASN A 54 -51.33 -21.70 0.16
C ASN A 54 -51.32 -22.11 1.64
N ILE A 55 -52.47 -22.53 2.20
CA ILE A 55 -52.59 -22.95 3.61
C ILE A 55 -51.87 -24.28 3.84
N ASP A 56 -52.13 -25.27 2.99
CA ASP A 56 -51.54 -26.61 3.11
C ASP A 56 -50.03 -26.54 2.87
N TYR A 57 -49.63 -25.74 1.89
CA TYR A 57 -48.19 -25.50 1.64
C TYR A 57 -47.51 -24.80 2.82
N GLY A 58 -48.11 -23.76 3.38
CA GLY A 58 -47.62 -23.05 4.55
C GLY A 58 -47.45 -23.95 5.79
N ASN A 59 -48.47 -24.78 6.08
CA ASN A 59 -48.44 -25.75 7.16
C ASN A 59 -47.29 -26.79 6.94
N THR A 60 -47.10 -27.22 5.70
CA THR A 60 -46.01 -28.15 5.37
C THR A 60 -44.63 -27.52 5.63
N VAL A 61 -44.44 -26.25 5.22
CA VAL A 61 -43.17 -25.52 5.45
C VAL A 61 -42.90 -25.35 6.96
N ILE A 62 -43.95 -25.01 7.75
CA ILE A 62 -43.81 -24.87 9.20
C ILE A 62 -43.44 -26.23 9.84
N ASN A 63 -44.17 -27.28 9.52
CA ASN A 63 -43.94 -28.65 10.08
C ASN A 63 -42.53 -29.16 9.75
N LEU A 64 -42.05 -28.97 8.52
CA LEU A 64 -40.69 -29.35 8.12
C LEU A 64 -39.62 -28.54 8.88
N THR A 65 -39.87 -27.28 9.15
CA THR A 65 -38.96 -26.44 9.89
C THR A 65 -38.88 -26.85 11.37
N GLU A 66 -40.01 -27.20 11.97
CA GLU A 66 -40.07 -27.71 13.37
C GLU A 66 -39.38 -29.05 13.51
N GLN A 67 -39.58 -29.98 12.57
CA GLN A 67 -38.89 -31.28 12.57
C GLN A 67 -37.38 -31.12 12.43
N ASN A 68 -36.92 -30.24 11.56
CA ASN A 68 -35.48 -29.96 11.34
C ASN A 68 -34.82 -29.26 12.53
N SER A 69 -35.58 -28.51 13.34
CA SER A 69 -35.05 -27.85 14.56
C SER A 69 -34.57 -28.86 15.63
N LYS A 70 -35.09 -30.09 15.59
CA LYS A 70 -34.66 -31.19 16.47
C LYS A 70 -33.34 -31.86 16.07
N PHE A 71 -32.88 -31.68 14.83
CA PHE A 71 -31.60 -32.17 14.34
C PHE A 71 -30.61 -31.02 14.17
N LYS A 72 -29.68 -30.86 15.14
CA LYS A 72 -28.66 -29.77 15.12
C LYS A 72 -27.75 -29.75 13.87
N ALA A 73 -27.71 -30.83 13.09
CA ALA A 73 -26.94 -30.93 11.86
C ALA A 73 -27.65 -30.35 10.62
N ALA A 74 -28.96 -30.09 10.66
CA ALA A 74 -29.73 -29.56 9.54
C ALA A 74 -29.96 -28.03 9.62
N SER A 75 -29.23 -27.34 10.50
CA SER A 75 -29.36 -25.92 10.79
C SER A 75 -29.08 -24.98 9.60
N TYR A 76 -28.53 -25.50 8.49
CA TYR A 76 -28.28 -24.72 7.27
C TYR A 76 -29.52 -24.56 6.37
N MET A 77 -30.55 -25.36 6.52
CA MET A 77 -31.80 -25.23 5.75
C MET A 77 -32.90 -24.41 6.47
N SER A 78 -32.73 -24.18 7.77
CA SER A 78 -33.59 -23.30 8.54
C SER A 78 -33.01 -21.89 8.51
N GLY A 79 -33.38 -21.07 7.54
CA GLY A 79 -33.01 -19.66 7.46
C GLY A 79 -33.25 -18.94 8.78
N ARG A 80 -32.55 -17.80 9.00
CA ARG A 80 -32.71 -16.96 10.21
C ARG A 80 -34.20 -16.78 10.51
N LYS A 81 -34.61 -16.80 11.78
CA LYS A 81 -36.05 -16.66 12.20
C LYS A 81 -36.83 -15.58 11.45
N GLY A 82 -36.14 -14.47 11.05
CA GLY A 82 -36.70 -13.39 10.25
C GLY A 82 -37.01 -13.77 8.80
N GLU A 83 -36.21 -14.66 8.20
CA GLU A 83 -36.43 -15.14 6.83
C GLU A 83 -37.63 -16.07 6.74
N LEU A 84 -37.74 -17.02 7.68
CA LEU A 84 -38.89 -17.88 7.79
C LEU A 84 -40.18 -17.10 8.00
N LYS A 85 -40.18 -16.13 8.94
CA LYS A 85 -41.33 -15.21 9.14
C LYS A 85 -41.71 -14.47 7.85
N SER A 86 -40.72 -13.99 7.10
CA SER A 86 -40.95 -13.31 5.83
C SER A 86 -41.58 -14.23 4.77
N ARG A 87 -41.10 -15.49 4.67
CA ARG A 87 -41.67 -16.52 3.77
C ARG A 87 -43.12 -16.83 4.14
N ILE A 88 -43.39 -17.18 5.39
CA ILE A 88 -44.73 -17.52 5.85
C ILE A 88 -45.75 -16.38 5.64
N THR A 89 -45.31 -15.12 5.93
CA THR A 89 -46.15 -13.97 5.65
C THR A 89 -46.49 -13.86 4.16
N ARG A 90 -45.56 -14.16 3.28
CA ARG A 90 -45.73 -14.15 1.82
C ARG A 90 -46.65 -15.26 1.32
N ILE A 91 -46.53 -16.46 1.91
CA ILE A 91 -47.39 -17.59 1.63
C ILE A 91 -48.82 -17.27 2.02
N ALA A 92 -49.05 -16.63 3.20
CA ALA A 92 -50.37 -16.23 3.66
C ALA A 92 -50.99 -15.17 2.76
N ASP A 93 -50.20 -14.20 2.27
CA ASP A 93 -50.61 -13.10 1.40
C ASP A 93 -50.54 -13.46 -0.11
N PHE A 94 -50.57 -14.73 -0.49
CA PHE A 94 -50.36 -15.21 -1.87
C PHE A 94 -51.27 -14.55 -2.90
N ASN A 95 -52.49 -14.20 -2.55
CA ASN A 95 -53.46 -13.55 -3.45
C ASN A 95 -53.28 -12.03 -3.63
N LYS A 96 -52.40 -11.41 -2.83
CA LYS A 96 -52.09 -9.98 -2.98
C LYS A 96 -51.08 -9.76 -4.10
N LYS A 97 -51.48 -9.08 -5.18
CA LYS A 97 -50.52 -8.61 -6.21
C LYS A 97 -49.44 -7.74 -5.57
N TYR A 98 -48.25 -8.24 -5.54
CA TYR A 98 -47.11 -7.53 -4.97
C TYR A 98 -46.35 -6.85 -6.09
N SER A 99 -46.23 -5.52 -6.05
CA SER A 99 -45.33 -4.80 -6.98
C SER A 99 -43.89 -4.99 -6.57
N SER A 100 -43.29 -6.12 -6.99
CA SER A 100 -41.87 -6.44 -6.74
C SER A 100 -40.90 -5.59 -7.57
N LEU A 101 -41.43 -4.87 -8.59
CA LEU A 101 -40.61 -4.07 -9.53
C LEU A 101 -39.82 -2.96 -8.82
N CYS A 102 -40.43 -2.18 -7.93
CA CYS A 102 -39.76 -1.11 -7.21
C CYS A 102 -38.62 -1.66 -6.29
N ARG A 103 -38.87 -2.78 -5.62
CA ARG A 103 -37.89 -3.37 -4.70
C ARG A 103 -36.72 -4.04 -5.44
N ARG A 104 -36.99 -4.69 -6.58
CA ARG A 104 -35.95 -5.25 -7.45
C ARG A 104 -35.07 -4.15 -8.04
N ALA A 105 -35.70 -3.04 -8.48
CA ALA A 105 -35.01 -1.86 -8.97
C ALA A 105 -34.06 -1.25 -7.90
N VAL A 106 -34.54 -1.11 -6.65
CA VAL A 106 -33.75 -0.57 -5.54
C VAL A 106 -32.55 -1.49 -5.22
N VAL A 107 -32.74 -2.81 -5.13
CA VAL A 107 -31.64 -3.76 -4.87
C VAL A 107 -30.65 -3.76 -6.02
N SER A 108 -31.11 -3.77 -7.28
CA SER A 108 -30.23 -3.68 -8.45
C SER A 108 -29.43 -2.38 -8.47
N LEU A 109 -30.06 -1.26 -8.13
CA LEU A 109 -29.41 0.05 -8.05
C LEU A 109 -28.33 0.06 -6.96
N LEU A 110 -28.60 -0.49 -5.78
CA LEU A 110 -27.61 -0.59 -4.69
C LEU A 110 -26.41 -1.48 -5.07
N VAL A 111 -26.64 -2.59 -5.77
CA VAL A 111 -25.58 -3.46 -6.29
C VAL A 111 -24.72 -2.72 -7.34
N ILE A 112 -25.37 -2.02 -8.27
CA ILE A 112 -24.67 -1.22 -9.30
C ILE A 112 -23.85 -0.11 -8.64
N ILE A 113 -24.42 0.64 -7.67
CA ILE A 113 -23.71 1.69 -6.94
C ILE A 113 -22.49 1.10 -6.18
N SER A 114 -22.63 -0.07 -5.55
CA SER A 114 -21.50 -0.68 -4.82
C SER A 114 -20.40 -1.18 -5.75
N LEU A 115 -20.76 -1.72 -6.92
CA LEU A 115 -19.80 -2.14 -7.94
C LEU A 115 -19.09 -0.94 -8.59
N THR A 116 -19.83 0.12 -8.91
CA THR A 116 -19.26 1.35 -9.48
C THR A 116 -18.39 2.09 -8.45
N ALA A 117 -18.79 2.14 -7.18
CA ALA A 117 -17.97 2.71 -6.12
C ALA A 117 -16.65 1.93 -5.93
N SER A 118 -16.68 0.59 -6.03
CA SER A 118 -15.45 -0.23 -5.99
C SER A 118 -14.54 0.02 -7.19
N LEU A 119 -15.10 0.22 -8.38
CA LEU A 119 -14.34 0.58 -9.58
C LEU A 119 -13.78 2.01 -9.50
N ILE A 120 -14.57 2.95 -8.98
CA ILE A 120 -14.15 4.34 -8.79
C ILE A 120 -13.02 4.42 -7.75
N ILE A 121 -13.11 3.70 -6.63
CA ILE A 121 -12.04 3.66 -5.61
C ILE A 121 -10.74 3.09 -6.21
N ASN A 122 -10.80 2.07 -7.06
CA ASN A 122 -9.63 1.56 -7.77
C ASN A 122 -9.11 2.55 -8.82
N CYS A 123 -9.97 3.24 -9.56
CA CYS A 123 -9.58 4.30 -10.50
C CYS A 123 -9.01 5.53 -9.78
N PHE A 124 -9.65 5.98 -8.67
CA PHE A 124 -9.11 7.10 -7.86
C PHE A 124 -7.81 6.73 -7.14
N GLY A 125 -7.64 5.48 -6.69
CA GLY A 125 -6.37 5.01 -6.13
C GLY A 125 -5.23 5.02 -7.16
N TYR A 126 -5.54 4.84 -8.45
CA TYR A 126 -4.57 4.95 -9.54
C TYR A 126 -4.33 6.41 -9.96
N THR A 127 -5.35 7.29 -9.92
CA THR A 127 -5.24 8.68 -10.40
C THR A 127 -4.71 9.66 -9.34
N ILE A 128 -4.71 9.34 -8.05
CA ILE A 128 -4.10 10.22 -7.03
C ILE A 128 -2.57 10.19 -7.11
N ASN A 129 -1.99 9.17 -7.77
CA ASN A 129 -0.54 9.03 -7.85
C ASN A 129 0.12 9.58 -9.13
N ASP A 130 -0.65 9.96 -10.16
CA ASP A 130 -0.06 10.38 -11.45
C ASP A 130 0.08 11.91 -11.61
N ASN A 131 -0.47 12.73 -10.72
CA ASN A 131 -0.47 14.19 -10.89
C ASN A 131 0.87 14.88 -10.62
N TYR A 132 1.89 14.16 -10.13
CA TYR A 132 3.19 14.77 -9.79
C TYR A 132 4.20 14.80 -10.94
N ASN A 133 3.95 14.08 -12.04
CA ASN A 133 4.95 13.86 -13.09
C ASN A 133 4.63 14.42 -14.48
N GLU A 134 3.52 15.14 -14.67
CA GLU A 134 3.11 15.52 -16.04
C GLU A 134 3.92 16.63 -16.70
N ASN A 135 4.81 17.35 -15.98
CA ASN A 135 5.52 18.50 -16.54
C ASN A 135 7.04 18.56 -16.27
N ILE A 136 7.67 17.44 -15.87
CA ILE A 136 9.13 17.42 -15.74
C ILE A 136 9.74 17.19 -17.11
N ASN A 137 10.48 18.17 -17.62
CA ASN A 137 11.25 18.02 -18.86
C ASN A 137 12.45 17.07 -18.57
N ILE A 138 12.36 15.85 -19.08
CA ILE A 138 13.36 14.81 -18.91
C ILE A 138 14.13 14.63 -20.21
N GLU A 139 15.44 14.78 -20.15
CA GLU A 139 16.37 14.36 -21.18
C GLU A 139 16.76 12.90 -20.96
N GLN A 140 16.48 12.05 -21.95
CA GLN A 140 16.94 10.66 -21.92
C GLN A 140 18.43 10.59 -22.28
N ILE A 141 19.21 9.89 -21.45
CA ILE A 141 20.64 9.67 -21.66
C ILE A 141 20.93 8.17 -21.74
N ASP A 142 22.01 7.78 -22.40
CA ASP A 142 22.42 6.38 -22.47
C ASP A 142 23.58 6.10 -21.52
N LEU A 143 23.30 5.34 -20.47
CA LEU A 143 24.25 4.87 -19.45
C LEU A 143 24.34 3.34 -19.42
N SER A 144 23.86 2.64 -20.46
CA SER A 144 23.83 1.18 -20.52
C SER A 144 25.17 0.51 -20.21
N SER A 145 26.29 1.17 -20.58
CA SER A 145 27.63 0.66 -20.35
C SER A 145 28.03 0.49 -18.87
N TYR A 146 27.36 1.24 -17.96
CA TYR A 146 27.62 1.17 -16.50
C TYR A 146 26.80 0.07 -15.81
N PHE A 147 25.67 -0.36 -16.41
CA PHE A 147 24.71 -1.30 -15.82
C PHE A 147 24.81 -2.74 -16.38
N LYS A 148 25.99 -3.17 -16.85
CA LYS A 148 26.19 -4.43 -17.59
C LYS A 148 25.63 -5.68 -16.91
N ASP A 149 25.70 -5.72 -15.56
CA ASP A 149 25.40 -6.90 -14.78
C ASP A 149 24.11 -6.73 -13.95
N TYR A 150 23.44 -5.57 -14.06
CA TYR A 150 22.25 -5.22 -13.25
C TYR A 150 21.18 -4.53 -14.09
N ASP A 151 19.95 -4.83 -13.80
CA ASP A 151 18.88 -3.92 -14.19
C ASP A 151 18.98 -2.68 -13.32
N GLY A 152 19.00 -1.50 -13.92
CA GLY A 152 19.23 -0.28 -13.16
C GLY A 152 18.66 0.96 -13.83
N CYS A 153 18.62 2.03 -13.06
CA CYS A 153 18.30 3.37 -13.54
C CYS A 153 19.12 4.42 -12.82
N PHE A 154 19.26 5.55 -13.47
CA PHE A 154 19.91 6.74 -12.91
C PHE A 154 19.08 7.99 -13.22
N VAL A 155 18.85 8.79 -12.20
CA VAL A 155 18.18 10.09 -12.29
C VAL A 155 19.15 11.14 -11.79
N LEU A 156 19.35 12.17 -12.58
CA LEU A 156 20.19 13.32 -12.26
C LEU A 156 19.40 14.61 -12.46
N TYR A 157 19.47 15.48 -11.50
CA TYR A 157 19.01 16.87 -11.60
C TYR A 157 20.21 17.81 -11.57
N ASP A 158 20.37 18.62 -12.62
CA ASP A 158 21.40 19.67 -12.70
C ASP A 158 20.83 20.96 -12.10
N THR A 159 21.42 21.42 -11.00
CA THR A 159 20.96 22.61 -10.29
C THR A 159 21.20 23.89 -11.08
N SER A 160 22.16 23.90 -12.03
CA SER A 160 22.55 25.08 -12.81
C SER A 160 21.55 25.43 -13.92
N ASP A 161 21.04 24.44 -14.63
CA ASP A 161 20.07 24.61 -15.72
C ASP A 161 18.66 24.11 -15.38
N LYS A 162 18.50 23.51 -14.18
CA LYS A 162 17.24 22.99 -13.65
C LYS A 162 16.63 21.90 -14.52
N SER A 163 17.46 21.08 -15.16
CA SER A 163 17.06 19.99 -16.03
C SER A 163 17.21 18.63 -15.36
N TYR A 164 16.38 17.67 -15.81
CA TYR A 164 16.49 16.28 -15.42
C TYR A 164 17.09 15.45 -16.56
N LYS A 165 18.08 14.61 -16.22
CA LYS A 165 18.63 13.59 -17.12
C LYS A 165 18.33 12.22 -16.53
N VAL A 166 17.80 11.30 -17.34
CA VAL A 166 17.34 10.00 -16.85
C VAL A 166 17.83 8.88 -17.79
N TRP A 167 18.36 7.86 -17.18
CA TRP A 167 18.57 6.54 -17.78
C TRP A 167 17.52 5.58 -17.27
N ASN A 168 16.84 4.83 -18.16
CA ASN A 168 15.79 3.87 -17.88
C ASN A 168 14.62 4.50 -17.11
N GLU A 169 13.85 5.32 -17.79
CA GLU A 169 12.75 6.09 -17.21
C GLU A 169 11.67 5.20 -16.56
N ASP A 170 11.38 4.03 -17.14
CA ASP A 170 10.38 3.12 -16.57
C ASP A 170 10.75 2.71 -15.15
N MET A 171 12.00 2.30 -14.94
CA MET A 171 12.51 1.94 -13.63
C MET A 171 12.70 3.16 -12.72
N ALA A 172 13.03 4.32 -13.30
CA ALA A 172 13.17 5.57 -12.56
C ALA A 172 11.85 6.08 -11.98
N ARG A 173 10.71 5.68 -12.53
CA ARG A 173 9.35 5.99 -12.04
C ARG A 173 8.75 4.87 -11.18
N GLU A 174 9.36 3.69 -11.14
CA GLU A 174 8.88 2.58 -10.33
C GLU A 174 9.10 2.82 -8.84
N ARG A 175 8.02 2.78 -8.05
CA ARG A 175 8.08 2.92 -6.59
C ARG A 175 8.40 1.60 -5.92
N VAL A 176 9.50 1.56 -5.19
CA VAL A 176 9.95 0.42 -4.38
C VAL A 176 10.34 0.87 -2.96
N SER A 177 10.68 -0.08 -2.08
CA SER A 177 11.12 0.25 -0.72
C SER A 177 12.39 1.09 -0.74
N PRO A 178 12.45 2.19 0.05
CA PRO A 178 13.63 3.07 0.12
C PRO A 178 14.79 2.46 0.90
N TYR A 179 14.54 1.49 1.76
CA TYR A 179 15.53 0.93 2.68
C TYR A 179 16.28 2.03 3.45
N SER A 180 17.61 1.89 3.57
CA SER A 180 18.42 2.81 4.36
C SER A 180 18.54 4.23 3.78
N THR A 181 18.09 4.49 2.56
CA THR A 181 18.02 5.87 2.04
C THR A 181 17.00 6.72 2.79
N TYR A 182 15.95 6.09 3.33
CA TYR A 182 14.92 6.76 4.13
C TYR A 182 15.43 7.30 5.47
N LYS A 183 16.59 6.87 5.95
CA LYS A 183 17.20 7.38 7.19
C LYS A 183 17.45 8.88 7.17
N ILE A 184 17.67 9.48 5.98
CA ILE A 184 17.74 10.94 5.80
C ILE A 184 16.43 11.59 6.28
N ALA A 185 15.31 11.06 5.85
CA ALA A 185 13.98 11.58 6.21
C ALA A 185 13.68 11.36 7.71
N ILE A 186 14.00 10.19 8.26
CA ILE A 186 13.81 9.90 9.70
C ILE A 186 14.64 10.86 10.55
N ALA A 187 15.91 11.07 10.20
CA ALA A 187 16.79 11.99 10.92
C ALA A 187 16.23 13.41 10.93
N LEU A 188 15.80 13.89 9.77
CA LEU A 188 15.24 15.23 9.63
C LEU A 188 13.94 15.38 10.44
N ASN A 189 13.02 14.42 10.37
CA ASN A 189 11.79 14.43 11.15
C ASN A 189 12.09 14.37 12.67
N GLY A 190 13.06 13.53 13.09
CA GLY A 190 13.49 13.42 14.47
C GLY A 190 14.06 14.72 15.05
N LEU A 191 14.86 15.44 14.26
CA LEU A 191 15.38 16.76 14.61
C LEU A 191 14.27 17.82 14.67
N GLU A 192 13.39 17.90 13.68
CA GLU A 192 12.27 18.84 13.63
C GLU A 192 11.27 18.64 14.78
N LYS A 193 11.11 17.43 15.27
CA LYS A 193 10.23 17.09 16.39
C LYS A 193 10.94 17.09 17.75
N GLY A 194 12.25 17.33 17.79
CA GLY A 194 13.05 17.37 19.02
C GLY A 194 13.22 16.01 19.67
N VAL A 195 13.03 14.89 18.95
CA VAL A 195 13.35 13.54 19.44
C VAL A 195 14.86 13.38 19.61
N ILE A 196 15.61 13.94 18.70
CA ILE A 196 17.05 14.20 18.78
C ILE A 196 17.28 15.69 18.51
N THR A 197 18.41 16.22 18.94
CA THR A 197 18.81 17.61 18.67
C THR A 197 20.20 17.66 18.09
N THR A 198 20.57 18.77 17.48
CA THR A 198 21.94 18.99 16.95
C THR A 198 23.00 18.94 18.04
N ASP A 199 22.63 19.28 19.28
CA ASP A 199 23.54 19.27 20.45
C ASP A 199 23.56 17.93 21.16
N ASN A 200 22.52 17.11 21.00
CA ASN A 200 22.41 15.78 21.63
C ASN A 200 21.59 14.82 20.78
N SER A 201 22.27 14.02 20.02
CA SER A 201 21.70 12.93 19.20
C SER A 201 22.14 11.53 19.70
N TYR A 202 22.78 11.49 20.88
CA TYR A 202 23.32 10.25 21.46
C TYR A 202 22.22 9.31 21.93
N MET A 203 22.37 8.01 21.58
CA MET A 203 21.54 6.91 22.06
C MET A 203 22.39 5.74 22.50
N SER A 204 22.13 5.23 23.70
CA SER A 204 22.83 4.05 24.20
C SER A 204 22.25 2.77 23.59
N TRP A 205 23.17 1.88 23.21
CA TRP A 205 22.82 0.53 22.80
C TRP A 205 22.20 -0.26 23.97
N ASN A 206 21.18 -1.03 23.67
CA ASN A 206 20.39 -1.76 24.67
C ASN A 206 20.92 -3.18 24.96
N GLY A 207 22.07 -3.59 24.42
CA GLY A 207 22.63 -4.92 24.59
C GLY A 207 22.05 -6.00 23.66
N THR A 208 21.18 -5.62 22.71
CA THR A 208 20.65 -6.57 21.70
C THR A 208 21.72 -6.93 20.70
N SER A 209 21.88 -8.22 20.37
CA SER A 209 22.81 -8.66 19.33
C SER A 209 22.23 -8.41 17.93
N TYR A 210 23.08 -7.93 17.03
CA TYR A 210 22.77 -7.59 15.65
C TYR A 210 23.69 -8.31 14.66
N PRO A 211 23.33 -8.41 13.38
CA PRO A 211 24.19 -9.04 12.36
C PRO A 211 25.51 -8.30 12.09
N PHE A 212 25.63 -7.04 12.53
CA PHE A 212 26.79 -6.18 12.32
C PHE A 212 27.33 -5.71 13.67
N GLU A 213 28.63 -5.95 13.93
CA GLU A 213 29.28 -5.57 15.18
C GLU A 213 29.26 -4.06 15.42
N GLU A 214 29.29 -3.26 14.33
CA GLU A 214 29.20 -1.81 14.38
C GLU A 214 27.87 -1.31 14.93
N TRP A 215 26.81 -2.16 14.96
CA TRP A 215 25.52 -1.83 15.54
C TRP A 215 25.45 -2.10 17.04
N GLU A 216 26.40 -2.84 17.59
CA GLU A 216 26.43 -3.27 19.00
C GLU A 216 27.22 -2.27 19.89
N THR A 217 27.00 -0.99 19.67
CA THR A 217 27.61 0.10 20.43
C THR A 217 26.66 1.31 20.49
N ASP A 218 26.99 2.27 21.32
CA ASP A 218 26.28 3.54 21.41
C ASP A 218 26.50 4.38 20.13
N HIS A 219 25.48 5.12 19.73
CA HIS A 219 25.53 5.95 18.53
C HIS A 219 24.99 7.36 18.74
N ASP A 220 25.59 8.30 18.04
CA ASP A 220 25.01 9.59 17.68
C ASP A 220 24.50 9.55 16.23
N LEU A 221 23.95 10.67 15.73
CA LEU A 221 23.40 10.74 14.39
C LEU A 221 24.45 10.41 13.32
N ASP A 222 25.67 10.92 13.45
CA ASP A 222 26.72 10.76 12.44
C ASP A 222 27.18 9.31 12.35
N SER A 223 27.48 8.68 13.47
CA SER A 223 27.91 7.28 13.52
C SER A 223 26.78 6.32 13.14
N ALA A 224 25.55 6.59 13.54
CA ALA A 224 24.39 5.79 13.17
C ALA A 224 24.11 5.86 11.66
N MET A 225 24.22 7.05 11.04
CA MET A 225 24.04 7.25 9.61
C MET A 225 25.13 6.57 8.82
N LYS A 226 26.41 6.76 9.21
CA LYS A 226 27.59 6.14 8.59
C LYS A 226 27.49 4.62 8.57
N ASN A 227 27.15 4.01 9.71
CA ASN A 227 27.05 2.55 9.87
C ASN A 227 25.64 2.02 9.52
N SER A 228 24.75 2.89 9.07
CA SER A 228 23.38 2.53 8.68
C SER A 228 22.60 1.75 9.75
N VAL A 229 22.71 2.15 11.01
CA VAL A 229 22.19 1.46 12.21
C VAL A 229 20.68 1.52 12.29
N ASN A 230 19.98 0.44 11.96
CA ASN A 230 18.51 0.44 11.90
C ASN A 230 17.88 0.77 13.25
N TRP A 231 18.34 0.18 14.36
CA TRP A 231 17.74 0.37 15.68
C TRP A 231 17.74 1.83 16.12
N TYR A 232 18.74 2.62 15.72
CA TYR A 232 18.83 4.04 16.05
C TYR A 232 17.67 4.82 15.40
N PHE A 233 17.45 4.64 14.11
CA PHE A 233 16.39 5.31 13.37
C PHE A 233 15.00 4.77 13.73
N GLN A 234 14.87 3.48 13.98
CA GLN A 234 13.65 2.89 14.55
C GLN A 234 13.31 3.49 15.91
N ASN A 235 14.31 3.83 16.72
CA ASN A 235 14.10 4.47 18.01
C ASN A 235 13.60 5.93 17.87
N ILE A 236 14.04 6.65 16.84
CA ILE A 236 13.47 7.96 16.50
C ILE A 236 11.98 7.79 16.16
N ASP A 237 11.63 6.89 15.24
CA ASP A 237 10.24 6.65 14.83
C ASP A 237 9.35 6.15 15.98
N LYS A 238 9.88 5.34 16.90
CA LYS A 238 9.16 4.91 18.12
C LYS A 238 8.70 6.08 18.99
N ASN A 239 9.51 7.12 19.07
CA ASN A 239 9.22 8.31 19.88
C ASN A 239 8.30 9.32 19.16
N LEU A 240 7.95 9.07 17.91
CA LEU A 240 6.96 9.83 17.15
C LEU A 240 5.60 9.13 17.16
N THR A 241 4.54 9.88 17.02
CA THR A 241 3.21 9.34 16.74
C THR A 241 3.07 8.97 15.25
N MET A 242 2.15 8.05 14.92
CA MET A 242 1.84 7.75 13.50
C MET A 242 1.35 8.98 12.75
N GLY A 243 0.65 9.90 13.42
CA GLY A 243 0.23 11.19 12.85
C GLY A 243 1.42 12.03 12.43
N GLU A 244 2.41 12.20 13.30
CA GLU A 244 3.62 12.99 13.00
C GLU A 244 4.44 12.39 11.86
N ILE A 245 4.57 11.06 11.79
CA ILE A 245 5.23 10.39 10.67
C ILE A 245 4.44 10.63 9.38
N SER A 246 3.11 10.44 9.41
CA SER A 246 2.26 10.65 8.22
C SER A 246 2.25 12.10 7.75
N ASP A 247 2.23 13.07 8.67
CA ASP A 247 2.25 14.49 8.35
C ASP A 247 3.59 14.92 7.76
N PHE A 248 4.70 14.35 8.26
CA PHE A 248 6.03 14.57 7.68
C PHE A 248 6.10 14.01 6.25
N LEU A 249 5.67 12.76 6.03
CA LEU A 249 5.67 12.14 4.70
C LEU A 249 4.88 12.98 3.68
N LYS A 250 3.72 13.53 4.09
CA LYS A 250 2.91 14.43 3.26
C LYS A 250 3.59 15.78 3.03
N ARG A 251 4.23 16.35 4.08
CA ARG A 251 4.94 17.65 3.97
C ARG A 251 6.05 17.61 2.94
N VAL A 252 6.78 16.49 2.89
CA VAL A 252 7.90 16.32 1.96
C VAL A 252 7.53 15.54 0.70
N ASP A 253 6.25 15.19 0.53
CA ASP A 253 5.71 14.40 -0.58
C ASP A 253 6.54 13.13 -0.87
N TYR A 254 6.82 12.35 0.18
CA TYR A 254 7.71 11.21 0.08
C TYR A 254 7.01 9.98 -0.52
N GLY A 255 7.20 9.75 -1.80
CA GLY A 255 6.73 8.59 -2.52
C GLY A 255 5.21 8.35 -2.38
N ASN A 256 4.81 7.17 -1.90
CA ASN A 256 3.40 6.86 -1.67
C ASN A 256 2.86 7.35 -0.31
N MET A 257 3.67 8.05 0.49
CA MET A 257 3.33 8.62 1.80
C MET A 257 2.71 7.63 2.80
N SER A 258 2.98 6.33 2.65
CA SER A 258 2.33 5.26 3.42
C SER A 258 3.22 4.71 4.53
N ALA A 259 3.02 5.17 5.76
CA ALA A 259 3.72 4.62 6.92
C ALA A 259 3.15 3.28 7.44
N GLY A 260 2.00 2.81 6.91
CA GLY A 260 1.35 1.58 7.37
C GLY A 260 0.99 1.60 8.86
N TYR A 261 1.11 0.46 9.52
CA TYR A 261 0.85 0.30 10.97
C TYR A 261 2.09 -0.10 11.78
N ASP A 262 3.20 -0.43 11.10
CA ASP A 262 4.47 -0.86 11.72
C ASP A 262 5.48 0.28 11.68
N LYS A 263 5.59 1.03 12.77
CA LYS A 263 6.50 2.16 12.90
C LYS A 263 7.98 1.82 12.71
N GLU A 264 8.36 0.58 12.93
CA GLU A 264 9.77 0.19 12.93
C GLU A 264 10.25 -0.26 11.56
N ASN A 265 9.33 -0.82 10.73
CA ASN A 265 9.72 -1.50 9.51
C ASN A 265 8.98 -1.02 8.26
N TYR A 266 8.16 0.05 8.33
CA TYR A 266 7.37 0.52 7.19
C TYR A 266 8.22 0.95 5.97
N TRP A 267 9.48 1.30 6.19
CA TRP A 267 10.47 1.68 5.17
C TRP A 267 11.37 0.51 4.70
N LEU A 268 11.28 -0.66 5.35
CA LEU A 268 11.96 -1.90 4.99
C LEU A 268 10.94 -2.85 4.35
N GLU A 269 11.08 -3.24 3.09
CA GLU A 269 10.20 -4.19 2.36
C GLU A 269 8.70 -4.16 2.75
N ASN A 270 8.16 -2.99 3.11
CA ASN A 270 6.81 -2.85 3.65
C ASN A 270 6.03 -1.76 2.89
N SER A 271 5.22 -0.96 3.61
CA SER A 271 4.20 -0.06 3.05
C SER A 271 4.77 1.17 2.34
N LEU A 272 5.91 1.72 2.81
CA LEU A 272 6.50 2.91 2.22
C LEU A 272 7.27 2.57 0.94
N LYS A 273 6.91 3.23 -0.15
CA LYS A 273 7.53 3.05 -1.46
C LYS A 273 7.83 4.41 -2.08
N ILE A 274 8.94 4.51 -2.79
CA ILE A 274 9.38 5.73 -3.49
C ILE A 274 10.12 5.34 -4.77
N SER A 275 10.03 6.17 -5.80
CA SER A 275 10.78 6.02 -7.04
C SER A 275 12.12 6.78 -7.00
N PRO A 276 13.09 6.42 -7.83
CA PRO A 276 14.33 7.19 -8.00
C PRO A 276 14.11 8.66 -8.35
N LEU A 277 13.13 8.94 -9.19
CA LEU A 277 12.76 10.31 -9.55
C LEU A 277 12.26 11.10 -8.34
N GLU A 278 11.41 10.49 -7.51
CA GLU A 278 10.91 11.11 -6.27
C GLU A 278 12.00 11.26 -5.20
N GLN A 279 13.00 10.37 -5.16
CA GLN A 279 14.17 10.55 -4.30
C GLN A 279 14.95 11.82 -4.66
N VAL A 280 15.15 12.07 -5.96
CA VAL A 280 15.80 13.32 -6.43
C VAL A 280 14.95 14.54 -6.08
N GLN A 281 13.62 14.47 -6.23
CA GLN A 281 12.72 15.56 -5.84
C GLN A 281 12.77 15.85 -4.34
N PHE A 282 12.78 14.81 -3.51
CA PHE A 282 12.93 14.94 -2.05
C PHE A 282 14.26 15.60 -1.67
N LEU A 283 15.38 15.13 -2.23
CA LEU A 283 16.69 15.73 -1.97
C LEU A 283 16.78 17.17 -2.49
N LYS A 284 16.19 17.48 -3.64
CA LYS A 284 16.08 18.85 -4.18
C LYS A 284 15.29 19.76 -3.22
N GLY A 285 14.20 19.23 -2.66
CA GLY A 285 13.41 19.96 -1.67
C GLY A 285 14.21 20.28 -0.40
N ILE A 286 15.07 19.36 0.05
CA ILE A 286 16.01 19.61 1.16
C ILE A 286 17.06 20.65 0.76
N TYR A 287 17.68 20.47 -0.42
CA TYR A 287 18.72 21.38 -0.94
C TYR A 287 18.26 22.84 -1.04
N ASN A 288 17.04 23.07 -1.52
CA ASN A 288 16.43 24.39 -1.65
C ASN A 288 15.66 24.84 -0.40
N ASN A 289 15.60 24.03 0.63
CA ASN A 289 14.70 24.18 1.79
C ASN A 289 13.24 24.51 1.39
N GLU A 290 12.71 23.81 0.38
CA GLU A 290 11.33 23.98 -0.09
C GLU A 290 10.28 23.56 0.96
N PHE A 291 10.71 22.79 1.96
CA PHE A 291 9.87 22.28 3.05
C PHE A 291 9.85 23.18 4.29
N ASP A 292 10.58 24.28 4.30
CA ASP A 292 10.65 25.23 5.43
C ASP A 292 11.09 24.58 6.76
N PHE A 293 12.17 23.76 6.70
CA PHE A 293 12.83 23.18 7.87
C PHE A 293 13.85 24.13 8.49
N ASP A 294 14.19 23.90 9.76
CA ASP A 294 15.29 24.64 10.39
C ASP A 294 16.62 24.31 9.69
N GLU A 295 17.32 25.35 9.21
CA GLU A 295 18.60 25.19 8.49
C GLU A 295 19.64 24.41 9.29
N LYS A 296 19.66 24.56 10.63
CA LYS A 296 20.59 23.79 11.48
C LYS A 296 20.29 22.27 11.43
N ASN A 297 19.01 21.90 11.31
CA ASN A 297 18.59 20.50 11.22
C ASN A 297 18.95 19.93 9.84
N ILE A 298 18.73 20.70 8.77
CA ILE A 298 19.18 20.33 7.42
C ILE A 298 20.69 20.11 7.41
N ASN A 299 21.46 21.08 7.96
CA ASN A 299 22.93 21.00 8.01
C ASN A 299 23.41 19.79 8.83
N ALA A 300 22.76 19.46 9.94
CA ALA A 300 23.11 18.27 10.73
C ALA A 300 22.88 17.00 9.92
N VAL A 301 21.77 16.88 9.19
CA VAL A 301 21.50 15.72 8.33
C VAL A 301 22.51 15.65 7.18
N LEU A 302 22.80 16.76 6.49
CA LEU A 302 23.78 16.79 5.41
C LEU A 302 25.17 16.39 5.91
N ASN A 303 25.61 16.90 7.06
CA ASN A 303 26.88 16.51 7.67
C ASN A 303 26.93 15.00 7.97
N SER A 304 25.84 14.40 8.41
CA SER A 304 25.80 12.96 8.73
C SER A 304 25.88 12.04 7.51
N ILE A 305 25.59 12.56 6.30
CA ILE A 305 25.70 11.83 5.02
C ILE A 305 26.89 12.30 4.18
N LYS A 306 27.80 13.11 4.73
CA LYS A 306 29.00 13.60 4.03
C LYS A 306 29.97 12.44 3.76
N LEU A 307 30.30 12.23 2.48
CA LEU A 307 31.23 11.17 2.03
C LEU A 307 32.61 11.74 1.66
N SER A 308 32.64 12.94 1.08
CA SER A 308 33.85 13.68 0.75
C SER A 308 33.62 15.19 0.86
N ASP A 309 34.57 16.02 0.43
CA ASP A 309 34.41 17.48 0.54
C ASP A 309 33.19 17.99 -0.22
N ASN A 310 32.86 17.37 -1.35
CA ASN A 310 31.80 17.84 -2.25
C ASN A 310 30.70 16.79 -2.47
N LEU A 311 30.78 15.59 -1.89
CA LEU A 311 29.80 14.54 -2.10
C LEU A 311 29.07 14.19 -0.80
N TYR A 312 27.76 14.25 -0.86
CA TYR A 312 26.82 13.84 0.19
C TYR A 312 25.94 12.72 -0.34
N GLY A 313 25.74 11.67 0.43
CA GLY A 313 24.91 10.58 -0.06
C GLY A 313 24.64 9.47 0.95
N LYS A 314 23.63 8.65 0.63
CA LYS A 314 23.23 7.51 1.43
C LYS A 314 22.93 6.30 0.57
N THR A 315 23.53 5.19 0.92
CA THR A 315 23.26 3.88 0.33
C THR A 315 22.03 3.22 0.98
N GLY A 316 21.39 2.33 0.26
CA GLY A 316 20.35 1.43 0.74
C GLY A 316 20.52 0.04 0.12
N THR A 317 20.33 -1.01 0.90
CA THR A 317 20.35 -2.40 0.41
C THR A 317 19.09 -3.10 0.81
N GLY A 318 18.41 -3.69 -0.16
CA GLY A 318 17.23 -4.51 0.03
C GLY A 318 17.55 -5.99 0.00
N MET A 319 16.96 -6.74 0.92
CA MET A 319 17.15 -8.18 1.02
C MET A 319 15.80 -8.90 0.96
N VAL A 320 15.68 -9.88 0.07
CA VAL A 320 14.53 -10.78 -0.03
C VAL A 320 15.03 -12.22 0.05
N ASN A 321 14.51 -13.01 1.00
CA ASN A 321 14.94 -14.41 1.22
C ASN A 321 16.46 -14.57 1.38
N ASN A 322 17.11 -13.70 2.14
CA ASN A 322 18.55 -13.64 2.38
C ASN A 322 19.42 -13.36 1.12
N LYS A 323 18.81 -12.85 0.04
CA LYS A 323 19.52 -12.37 -1.14
C LYS A 323 19.44 -10.86 -1.23
N THR A 324 20.52 -10.20 -1.62
CA THR A 324 20.54 -8.76 -1.87
C THR A 324 20.04 -8.46 -3.28
N THR A 325 18.79 -8.03 -3.37
CA THR A 325 18.06 -7.90 -4.63
C THR A 325 17.85 -6.46 -5.09
N SER A 326 18.17 -5.47 -4.24
CA SER A 326 18.01 -4.06 -4.56
C SER A 326 19.10 -3.23 -3.90
N GLY A 327 19.82 -2.46 -4.71
CA GLY A 327 20.83 -1.50 -4.28
C GLY A 327 20.42 -0.08 -4.63
N TRP A 328 20.59 0.84 -3.68
CA TRP A 328 20.35 2.25 -3.84
C TRP A 328 21.58 3.07 -3.49
N PHE A 329 21.79 4.15 -4.24
CA PHE A 329 22.61 5.27 -3.81
C PHE A 329 21.93 6.58 -4.24
N ILE A 330 21.62 7.42 -3.26
CA ILE A 330 21.05 8.74 -3.49
C ILE A 330 21.98 9.79 -2.88
N GLY A 331 22.06 10.95 -3.51
CA GLY A 331 22.96 11.97 -3.00
C GLY A 331 22.95 13.28 -3.80
N MET A 332 23.89 14.15 -3.44
CA MET A 332 24.13 15.42 -4.09
C MET A 332 25.59 15.83 -4.00
N ASP A 333 26.02 16.62 -4.97
CA ASP A 333 27.27 17.37 -4.94
C ASP A 333 26.99 18.87 -5.12
N ASP A 334 28.03 19.67 -5.43
CA ASP A 334 27.88 21.13 -5.62
C ASP A 334 26.96 21.50 -6.79
N ARG A 335 26.72 20.59 -7.74
CA ARG A 335 25.95 20.84 -8.95
C ARG A 335 24.81 19.88 -9.17
N TYR A 336 25.00 18.62 -8.84
CA TYR A 336 24.08 17.54 -9.18
C TYR A 336 23.36 16.97 -7.96
N ILE A 337 22.06 16.68 -8.12
CA ILE A 337 21.29 15.87 -7.18
C ILE A 337 20.89 14.61 -7.94
N PHE A 338 21.12 13.44 -7.37
CA PHE A 338 20.97 12.20 -8.12
C PHE A 338 20.40 11.05 -7.27
N ALA A 339 19.84 10.06 -7.98
CA ALA A 339 19.45 8.78 -7.43
C ALA A 339 19.79 7.66 -8.42
N LEU A 340 20.50 6.66 -7.96
CA LEU A 340 20.79 5.42 -8.65
C LEU A 340 20.13 4.26 -7.94
N ARG A 341 19.46 3.42 -8.70
CA ARG A 341 18.91 2.15 -8.22
C ARG A 341 19.36 1.02 -9.15
N ILE A 342 19.78 -0.09 -8.55
CA ILE A 342 20.00 -1.36 -9.24
C ILE A 342 19.09 -2.44 -8.66
N SER A 343 18.75 -3.44 -9.47
CA SER A 343 18.08 -4.66 -9.05
C SER A 343 18.69 -5.88 -9.72
N GLY A 344 18.55 -7.06 -9.08
CA GLY A 344 19.08 -8.31 -9.56
C GLY A 344 18.69 -9.49 -8.68
N ASP A 345 19.07 -10.68 -9.07
CA ASP A 345 18.73 -11.92 -8.34
C ASP A 345 19.54 -12.09 -7.05
N ASP A 346 20.76 -11.53 -7.01
CA ASP A 346 21.65 -11.47 -5.86
C ASP A 346 22.76 -10.44 -6.12
N ASN A 347 23.42 -9.97 -5.06
CA ASN A 347 24.50 -8.97 -5.11
C ASN A 347 24.11 -7.55 -5.55
N ALA A 348 22.84 -7.21 -5.72
CA ALA A 348 22.42 -5.84 -5.94
C ALA A 348 22.45 -5.06 -4.62
N THR A 349 23.63 -4.54 -4.26
CA THR A 349 23.86 -3.86 -2.97
C THR A 349 23.97 -2.35 -3.12
N GLY A 350 23.79 -1.63 -2.01
CA GLY A 350 24.04 -0.18 -1.96
C GLY A 350 25.48 0.21 -2.25
N THR A 351 26.44 -0.66 -1.93
CA THR A 351 27.87 -0.44 -2.25
C THR A 351 28.11 -0.45 -3.75
N ILE A 352 27.54 -1.42 -4.47
CA ILE A 352 27.64 -1.48 -5.94
C ILE A 352 26.91 -0.29 -6.57
N ALA A 353 25.76 0.07 -6.03
CA ALA A 353 25.04 1.26 -6.50
C ALA A 353 25.88 2.55 -6.32
N TYR A 354 26.61 2.67 -5.22
CA TYR A 354 27.56 3.76 -4.98
C TYR A 354 28.70 3.76 -6.01
N GLU A 355 29.35 2.62 -6.24
CA GLU A 355 30.48 2.49 -7.19
C GLU A 355 30.04 2.90 -8.61
N ILE A 356 28.89 2.40 -9.07
CA ILE A 356 28.35 2.76 -10.40
C ILE A 356 28.05 4.27 -10.48
N ALA A 357 27.45 4.85 -9.45
CA ALA A 357 27.14 6.27 -9.45
C ALA A 357 28.40 7.15 -9.43
N GLU A 358 29.43 6.74 -8.69
CA GLU A 358 30.73 7.44 -8.63
C GLU A 358 31.41 7.45 -10.02
N ASP A 359 31.39 6.32 -10.73
CA ASP A 359 31.91 6.22 -12.11
C ASP A 359 31.14 7.18 -13.07
N ILE A 360 29.80 7.17 -13.01
CA ILE A 360 28.95 8.04 -13.84
C ILE A 360 29.24 9.52 -13.53
N LEU A 361 29.25 9.92 -12.26
CA LEU A 361 29.49 11.30 -11.84
C LEU A 361 30.89 11.77 -12.24
N SER A 362 31.91 10.91 -12.10
CA SER A 362 33.27 11.19 -12.53
C SER A 362 33.38 11.49 -14.04
N ASP A 363 32.60 10.79 -14.87
CA ASP A 363 32.62 11.01 -16.32
C ASP A 363 31.81 12.24 -16.74
N LEU A 364 30.75 12.60 -15.99
CA LEU A 364 29.96 13.81 -16.23
C LEU A 364 30.71 15.11 -15.88
N THR A 365 31.76 15.02 -15.05
CA THR A 365 32.54 16.17 -14.60
C THR A 365 33.83 16.39 -15.40
N LYS A 366 34.14 15.53 -16.36
CA LYS A 366 35.25 15.65 -17.32
C LYS A 366 34.88 16.50 -18.54
#